data_48df7b8f5a08c35bafb0c0d3658eac90
#
_entry.id   48df7b8f5a08c35bafb0c0d3658eac90
#
_cell.length_a   1.000
_cell.length_b   1.000
_cell.length_c   1.000
_cell.angle_alpha   90.00
_cell.angle_beta   90.00
_cell.angle_gamma   90.00
#
_symmetry.space_group_name_H-M   'P 1'
#
loop_
_entity.id
_entity.type
_entity.pdbx_description
1 polymer ?
#
loop_
_entity_poly.entity_id
_entity_poly.type
_entity_poly.pdbx_seq_one_letter_code
_entity_poly.pdbx_strand_id
1 'polypeptide(L)'
;ANANYRDSDVRLTNPVRDARALAEELRRDGFEVVLKENLGKEDMQRTIDQFAATVPSGATVLFYFSGFGIQVNRQNYLIPIDARIWAERDAQQDGISVERTLGQIHAKGAKVLLLIIDASRKNPFERRFRSYSAGLSATAVPERTVAISSASLDKAHDDVDANPSMFMSELLKEMRAPRQSTAEQVFLRARNGV
;
A
#
# COMPACT_ATOMS: atom_id res chain seq x y z
N ALA A 1 1.75 -4.77 5.85
CA ALA A 1 0.46 -4.31 6.38
C ALA A 1 0.60 -3.87 7.83
N ASN A 2 0.07 -2.72 8.17
CA ASN A 2 0.20 -2.11 9.50
C ASN A 2 -1.18 -1.79 10.08
N ALA A 3 -1.46 -2.29 11.29
CA ALA A 3 -2.72 -2.10 11.99
C ALA A 3 -2.55 -1.58 13.44
N ASN A 4 -1.46 -1.98 14.11
CA ASN A 4 -1.23 -1.74 15.53
C ASN A 4 -0.40 -0.47 15.77
N TYR A 5 -0.95 0.68 15.40
CA TYR A 5 -0.27 1.97 15.57
C TYR A 5 -0.21 2.41 17.02
N ARG A 6 0.99 2.78 17.51
CA ARG A 6 1.22 3.13 18.91
C ARG A 6 0.72 4.53 19.27
N ASP A 7 0.76 5.47 18.33
CA ASP A 7 0.41 6.89 18.52
C ASP A 7 -0.94 7.25 17.87
N SER A 8 -1.84 6.29 17.75
CA SER A 8 -3.18 6.49 17.20
C SER A 8 -4.24 5.84 18.09
N ASP A 9 -5.30 6.60 18.37
CA ASP A 9 -6.49 6.08 19.05
C ASP A 9 -7.37 5.23 18.11
N VAL A 10 -7.07 5.27 16.79
CA VAL A 10 -7.80 4.53 15.77
C VAL A 10 -7.11 3.19 15.54
N ARG A 11 -7.83 2.11 15.83
CA ARG A 11 -7.40 0.74 15.50
C ARG A 11 -7.89 0.36 14.12
N LEU A 12 -7.00 -0.17 13.30
CA LEU A 12 -7.36 -0.75 12.01
C LEU A 12 -7.55 -2.26 12.16
N THR A 13 -8.61 -2.80 11.58
CA THR A 13 -8.94 -4.24 11.65
C THR A 13 -8.58 -4.98 10.38
N ASN A 14 -8.77 -4.35 9.23
CA ASN A 14 -8.65 -4.98 7.92
C ASN A 14 -7.22 -5.17 7.41
N PRO A 15 -6.23 -4.27 7.62
CA PRO A 15 -4.95 -4.33 6.91
C PRO A 15 -4.25 -5.67 6.97
N VAL A 16 -4.16 -6.28 8.14
CA VAL A 16 -3.45 -7.55 8.33
C VAL A 16 -4.25 -8.73 7.74
N ARG A 17 -5.58 -8.72 7.90
CA ARG A 17 -6.46 -9.77 7.33
C ARG A 17 -6.41 -9.77 5.81
N ASP A 18 -6.53 -8.60 5.22
CA ASP A 18 -6.51 -8.40 3.77
C ASP A 18 -5.15 -8.78 3.16
N ALA A 19 -4.06 -8.38 3.82
CA ALA A 19 -2.72 -8.75 3.39
C ALA A 19 -2.49 -10.26 3.38
N ARG A 20 -3.01 -10.98 4.39
CA ARG A 20 -2.94 -12.45 4.44
C ARG A 20 -3.73 -13.08 3.31
N ALA A 21 -4.96 -12.60 3.07
CA ALA A 21 -5.80 -13.11 1.99
C ALA A 21 -5.18 -12.89 0.61
N LEU A 22 -4.63 -11.69 0.36
CA LEU A 22 -3.92 -11.39 -0.88
C LEU A 22 -2.65 -12.26 -1.02
N ALA A 23 -1.89 -12.43 0.05
CA ALA A 23 -0.68 -13.25 0.03
C ALA A 23 -0.96 -14.72 -0.31
N GLU A 24 -2.06 -15.28 0.18
CA GLU A 24 -2.51 -16.63 -0.17
C GLU A 24 -2.86 -16.73 -1.66
N GLU A 25 -3.58 -15.76 -2.20
CA GLU A 25 -3.95 -15.75 -3.61
C GLU A 25 -2.74 -15.61 -4.52
N LEU A 26 -1.84 -14.69 -4.22
CA LEU A 26 -0.61 -14.50 -4.99
C LEU A 26 0.27 -15.76 -5.00
N ARG A 27 0.35 -16.51 -3.88
CA ARG A 27 1.06 -17.80 -3.85
C ARG A 27 0.40 -18.84 -4.74
N ARG A 28 -0.93 -18.88 -4.81
CA ARG A 28 -1.66 -19.76 -5.76
C ARG A 28 -1.36 -19.41 -7.21
N ASP A 29 -1.18 -18.12 -7.48
CA ASP A 29 -0.81 -17.61 -8.80
C ASP A 29 0.70 -17.74 -9.11
N GLY A 30 1.47 -18.38 -8.24
CA GLY A 30 2.89 -18.68 -8.45
C GLY A 30 3.85 -17.57 -8.06
N PHE A 31 3.41 -16.54 -7.33
CA PHE A 31 4.31 -15.52 -6.80
C PHE A 31 5.07 -16.02 -5.58
N GLU A 32 6.35 -15.65 -5.49
CA GLU A 32 7.10 -15.69 -4.24
C GLU A 32 6.70 -14.49 -3.37
N VAL A 33 6.14 -14.75 -2.18
CA VAL A 33 5.51 -13.71 -1.37
C VAL A 33 6.23 -13.51 -0.05
N VAL A 34 6.71 -12.29 0.17
CA VAL A 34 7.21 -11.79 1.46
C VAL A 34 6.11 -11.01 2.15
N LEU A 35 5.45 -11.61 3.14
CA LEU A 35 4.42 -10.97 3.96
C LEU A 35 5.04 -10.47 5.27
N LYS A 36 4.82 -9.20 5.57
CA LYS A 36 5.22 -8.56 6.83
C LYS A 36 4.06 -7.77 7.43
N GLU A 37 3.99 -7.80 8.75
CA GLU A 37 2.88 -7.24 9.51
C GLU A 37 3.40 -6.39 10.67
N ASN A 38 2.76 -5.23 10.88
CA ASN A 38 3.02 -4.36 12.03
C ASN A 38 4.49 -3.99 12.23
N LEU A 39 5.12 -3.51 11.15
CA LEU A 39 6.51 -3.12 11.19
C LEU A 39 6.69 -1.66 11.64
N GLY A 40 7.67 -1.42 12.51
CA GLY A 40 8.23 -0.12 12.75
C GLY A 40 9.10 0.35 11.58
N LYS A 41 9.53 1.62 11.62
CA LYS A 41 10.25 2.29 10.54
C LYS A 41 11.50 1.54 10.09
N GLU A 42 12.38 1.20 11.03
CA GLU A 42 13.66 0.54 10.70
C GLU A 42 13.44 -0.83 10.07
N ASP A 43 12.51 -1.63 10.64
CA ASP A 43 12.19 -2.95 10.13
C ASP A 43 11.49 -2.89 8.77
N MET A 44 10.64 -1.89 8.56
CA MET A 44 9.97 -1.66 7.28
C MET A 44 10.99 -1.30 6.19
N GLN A 45 11.90 -0.35 6.48
CA GLN A 45 12.96 0.02 5.53
C GLN A 45 13.88 -1.16 5.23
N ARG A 46 14.34 -1.86 6.28
CA ARG A 46 15.20 -3.06 6.12
C ARG A 46 14.53 -4.13 5.27
N THR A 47 13.24 -4.37 5.49
CA THR A 47 12.47 -5.35 4.71
C THR A 47 12.40 -4.96 3.24
N ILE A 48 12.14 -3.68 2.94
CA ILE A 48 12.11 -3.17 1.57
C ILE A 48 13.48 -3.31 0.90
N ASP A 49 14.56 -2.95 1.60
CA ASP A 49 15.93 -3.04 1.09
C ASP A 49 16.33 -4.49 0.78
N GLN A 50 16.03 -5.40 1.70
CA GLN A 50 16.28 -6.84 1.53
C GLN A 50 15.46 -7.40 0.37
N PHE A 51 14.17 -7.08 0.30
CA PHE A 51 13.31 -7.51 -0.81
C PHE A 51 13.83 -7.00 -2.15
N ALA A 52 14.12 -5.69 -2.25
CA ALA A 52 14.64 -5.11 -3.48
C ALA A 52 15.94 -5.78 -3.94
N ALA A 53 16.80 -6.19 -3.00
CA ALA A 53 18.05 -6.89 -3.32
C ALA A 53 17.84 -8.31 -3.90
N THR A 54 16.69 -8.94 -3.62
CA THR A 54 16.37 -10.28 -4.14
C THR A 54 15.62 -10.26 -5.47
N VAL A 55 15.16 -9.09 -5.95
CA VAL A 55 14.39 -8.97 -7.20
C VAL A 55 15.25 -9.40 -8.40
N PRO A 56 14.86 -10.45 -9.15
CA PRO A 56 15.57 -10.83 -10.36
C PRO A 56 15.34 -9.80 -11.48
N SER A 57 16.35 -9.61 -12.33
CA SER A 57 16.17 -8.78 -13.52
C SER A 57 15.08 -9.35 -14.43
N GLY A 58 14.20 -8.48 -14.91
CA GLY A 58 13.06 -8.85 -15.75
C GLY A 58 11.83 -9.35 -14.98
N ALA A 59 11.86 -9.40 -13.66
CA ALA A 59 10.73 -9.86 -12.85
C ALA A 59 9.52 -8.94 -12.93
N THR A 60 8.33 -9.53 -12.73
CA THR A 60 7.12 -8.80 -12.34
C THR A 60 7.06 -8.74 -10.82
N VAL A 61 7.00 -7.53 -10.26
CA VAL A 61 6.96 -7.30 -8.83
C VAL A 61 5.63 -6.68 -8.45
N LEU A 62 4.99 -7.20 -7.40
CA LEU A 62 3.82 -6.60 -6.78
C LEU A 62 4.21 -6.03 -5.42
N PHE A 63 3.99 -4.74 -5.22
CA PHE A 63 4.11 -4.08 -3.94
C PHE A 63 2.71 -3.73 -3.41
N TYR A 64 2.38 -4.27 -2.25
CA TYR A 64 1.12 -4.01 -1.56
C TYR A 64 1.38 -3.38 -0.20
N PHE A 65 0.61 -2.35 0.13
CA PHE A 65 0.56 -1.80 1.48
C PHE A 65 -0.87 -1.51 1.90
N SER A 66 -1.23 -1.92 3.12
CA SER A 66 -2.44 -1.49 3.80
C SER A 66 -2.11 -0.98 5.21
N GLY A 67 -2.68 0.16 5.57
CA GLY A 67 -2.40 0.88 6.81
C GLY A 67 -2.75 2.36 6.72
N PHE A 68 -2.08 3.21 7.49
CA PHE A 68 -2.18 4.66 7.31
C PHE A 68 -1.18 5.15 6.27
N GLY A 69 -1.67 6.01 5.38
CA GLY A 69 -0.88 6.75 4.41
C GLY A 69 -1.14 8.24 4.55
N ILE A 70 -0.12 9.04 4.38
CA ILE A 70 -0.19 10.51 4.46
C ILE A 70 0.49 11.10 3.24
N GLN A 71 -0.16 12.07 2.60
CA GLN A 71 0.49 12.88 1.58
C GLN A 71 1.05 14.16 2.20
N VAL A 72 2.27 14.50 1.81
CA VAL A 72 2.91 15.79 2.11
C VAL A 72 3.58 16.30 0.84
N ASN A 73 3.26 17.52 0.41
CA ASN A 73 3.80 18.12 -0.80
C ASN A 73 3.65 17.22 -2.05
N ARG A 74 2.50 16.57 -2.20
CA ARG A 74 2.16 15.62 -3.28
C ARG A 74 3.05 14.37 -3.33
N GLN A 75 3.74 14.04 -2.26
CA GLN A 75 4.44 12.78 -2.08
C GLN A 75 3.70 11.93 -1.05
N ASN A 76 3.64 10.63 -1.29
CA ASN A 76 2.93 9.68 -0.45
C ASN A 76 3.89 8.96 0.50
N TYR A 77 3.50 8.92 1.76
CA TYR A 77 4.26 8.26 2.83
C TYR A 77 3.42 7.18 3.50
N LEU A 78 3.95 5.97 3.54
CA LEU A 78 3.39 4.85 4.29
C LEU A 78 3.85 4.95 5.73
N ILE A 79 2.93 4.85 6.67
CA ILE A 79 3.22 5.13 8.08
C ILE A 79 3.57 3.85 8.82
N PRO A 80 4.78 3.74 9.41
CA PRO A 80 5.17 2.67 10.31
C PRO A 80 4.39 2.72 11.63
N ILE A 81 4.29 1.58 12.34
CA ILE A 81 3.49 1.50 13.57
C ILE A 81 4.07 2.30 14.75
N ASP A 82 5.33 2.64 14.71
CA ASP A 82 6.08 3.38 15.74
C ASP A 82 6.31 4.85 15.39
N ALA A 83 5.80 5.31 14.23
CA ALA A 83 5.93 6.69 13.80
C ALA A 83 5.27 7.65 14.80
N ARG A 84 5.95 8.77 15.07
CA ARG A 84 5.47 9.84 15.95
C ARG A 84 5.19 11.09 15.11
N ILE A 85 3.94 11.27 14.73
CA ILE A 85 3.54 12.32 13.81
C ILE A 85 2.91 13.49 14.58
N TRP A 86 3.64 14.58 14.70
CA TRP A 86 3.19 15.84 15.32
C TRP A 86 3.02 16.97 14.30
N ALA A 87 3.71 16.89 13.17
CA ALA A 87 3.64 17.83 12.09
C ALA A 87 3.88 17.13 10.75
N GLU A 88 3.59 17.81 9.62
CA GLU A 88 3.79 17.29 8.27
C GLU A 88 5.23 16.79 8.01
N ARG A 89 6.22 17.54 8.52
CA ARG A 89 7.64 17.15 8.40
C ARG A 89 7.94 15.80 9.04
N ASP A 90 7.21 15.42 10.09
CA ASP A 90 7.45 14.17 10.78
C ASP A 90 6.97 12.99 9.93
N ALA A 91 5.90 13.19 9.12
CA ALA A 91 5.47 12.21 8.14
C ALA A 91 6.54 11.98 7.05
N GLN A 92 7.26 13.03 6.64
CA GLN A 92 8.40 12.90 5.73
C GLN A 92 9.60 12.22 6.38
N GLN A 93 9.83 12.52 7.65
CA GLN A 93 10.95 11.96 8.41
C GLN A 93 10.71 10.51 8.80
N ASP A 94 9.53 10.19 9.35
CA ASP A 94 9.21 8.88 9.94
C ASP A 94 8.46 7.95 8.99
N GLY A 95 7.86 8.47 7.93
CA GLY A 95 7.19 7.69 6.90
C GLY A 95 8.15 7.07 5.89
N ILE A 96 7.66 6.06 5.17
CA ILE A 96 8.34 5.42 4.05
C ILE A 96 7.77 5.98 2.75
N SER A 97 8.60 6.65 1.94
CA SER A 97 8.16 7.21 0.66
C SER A 97 7.82 6.11 -0.34
N VAL A 98 6.61 6.17 -0.89
CA VAL A 98 6.14 5.23 -1.94
C VAL A 98 6.99 5.39 -3.18
N GLU A 99 7.22 6.63 -3.63
CA GLU A 99 7.95 6.92 -4.86
C GLU A 99 9.40 6.42 -4.78
N ARG A 100 10.06 6.63 -3.64
CA ARG A 100 11.43 6.13 -3.42
C ARG A 100 11.46 4.61 -3.41
N THR A 101 10.51 3.95 -2.75
CA THR A 101 10.42 2.49 -2.69
C THR A 101 10.25 1.89 -4.09
N LEU A 102 9.35 2.44 -4.91
CA LEU A 102 9.15 1.97 -6.28
C LEU A 102 10.38 2.20 -7.16
N GLY A 103 10.99 3.38 -7.04
CA GLY A 103 12.23 3.69 -7.75
C GLY A 103 13.37 2.74 -7.40
N GLN A 104 13.50 2.36 -6.14
CA GLN A 104 14.50 1.41 -5.66
C GLN A 104 14.27 0.00 -6.26
N ILE A 105 13.03 -0.50 -6.24
CA ILE A 105 12.67 -1.80 -6.83
C ILE A 105 12.89 -1.79 -8.35
N HIS A 106 12.49 -0.71 -9.02
CA HIS A 106 12.67 -0.56 -10.46
C HIS A 106 14.16 -0.56 -10.85
N ALA A 107 15.00 0.15 -10.10
CA ALA A 107 16.45 0.21 -10.32
C ALA A 107 17.15 -1.14 -10.19
N LYS A 108 16.53 -2.12 -9.51
CA LYS A 108 17.04 -3.51 -9.42
C LYS A 108 16.65 -4.38 -10.62
N GLY A 109 15.95 -3.81 -11.60
CA GLY A 109 15.65 -4.48 -12.86
C GLY A 109 14.26 -5.10 -12.94
N ALA A 110 13.33 -4.73 -12.08
CA ALA A 110 11.93 -5.11 -12.23
C ALA A 110 11.41 -4.64 -13.60
N LYS A 111 10.84 -5.54 -14.39
CA LYS A 111 10.28 -5.24 -15.72
C LYS A 111 8.89 -4.65 -15.65
N VAL A 112 8.08 -5.13 -14.72
CA VAL A 112 6.72 -4.66 -14.47
C VAL A 112 6.54 -4.48 -12.97
N LEU A 113 5.98 -3.34 -12.57
CA LEU A 113 5.58 -3.07 -11.20
C LEU A 113 4.05 -3.05 -11.09
N LEU A 114 3.52 -3.77 -10.14
CA LEU A 114 2.13 -3.72 -9.73
C LEU A 114 2.08 -3.08 -8.35
N LEU A 115 1.40 -1.95 -8.24
CA LEU A 115 1.26 -1.20 -6.99
C LEU A 115 -0.17 -1.28 -6.50
N ILE A 116 -0.36 -1.76 -5.29
CA ILE A 116 -1.66 -1.76 -4.61
C ILE A 116 -1.50 -1.01 -3.29
N ILE A 117 -2.19 0.11 -3.14
CA ILE A 117 -2.18 0.92 -1.92
C ILE A 117 -3.58 1.00 -1.33
N ASP A 118 -3.76 0.43 -0.18
CA ASP A 118 -4.96 0.52 0.64
C ASP A 118 -4.67 1.34 1.91
N ALA A 119 -4.37 2.63 1.72
CA ALA A 119 -3.92 3.52 2.79
C ALA A 119 -4.60 4.91 2.75
N SER A 120 -5.64 5.07 1.96
CA SER A 120 -6.41 6.33 1.85
C SER A 120 -7.45 6.46 2.98
N ARG A 121 -7.02 6.23 4.22
CA ARG A 121 -7.86 6.37 5.42
C ARG A 121 -7.79 7.78 5.96
N LYS A 122 -8.78 8.17 6.77
CA LYS A 122 -8.68 9.42 7.51
C LYS A 122 -7.36 9.45 8.27
N ASN A 123 -6.61 10.52 8.08
CA ASN A 123 -5.37 10.74 8.79
C ASN A 123 -5.65 10.91 10.28
N PRO A 124 -5.24 9.98 11.17
CA PRO A 124 -5.50 10.09 12.60
C PRO A 124 -4.74 11.25 13.23
N PHE A 125 -3.76 11.82 12.52
CA PHE A 125 -2.91 12.91 12.96
C PHE A 125 -3.35 14.27 12.40
N GLU A 126 -4.47 14.33 11.67
CA GLU A 126 -4.95 15.51 10.92
C GLU A 126 -5.04 16.77 11.81
N ARG A 127 -5.52 16.63 13.03
CA ARG A 127 -5.63 17.75 13.99
C ARG A 127 -4.29 18.40 14.35
N ARG A 128 -3.18 17.74 14.05
CA ARG A 128 -1.80 18.19 14.30
C ARG A 128 -1.20 18.92 13.08
N PHE A 129 -1.89 18.89 11.93
CA PHE A 129 -1.40 19.46 10.68
C PHE A 129 -1.94 20.88 10.46
N ARG A 130 -1.12 21.70 9.81
CA ARG A 130 -1.51 23.07 9.44
C ARG A 130 -2.30 23.11 8.14
N SER A 131 -2.06 22.16 7.25
CA SER A 131 -2.77 22.00 5.99
C SER A 131 -3.59 20.72 6.01
N TYR A 132 -4.79 20.79 5.44
CA TYR A 132 -5.64 19.62 5.26
C TYR A 132 -5.14 18.80 4.08
N SER A 133 -4.84 17.53 4.29
CA SER A 133 -4.60 16.58 3.22
C SER A 133 -5.47 15.34 3.43
N ALA A 134 -6.53 15.20 2.65
CA ALA A 134 -7.32 13.98 2.65
C ALA A 134 -6.73 12.95 1.69
N GLY A 135 -6.65 11.70 2.12
CA GLY A 135 -6.23 10.59 1.27
C GLY A 135 -4.80 10.68 0.76
N LEU A 136 -4.56 10.05 -0.37
CA LEU A 136 -3.26 10.03 -1.04
C LEU A 136 -3.33 10.79 -2.37
N SER A 137 -2.22 11.40 -2.76
CA SER A 137 -2.06 12.04 -4.07
C SER A 137 -1.73 11.01 -5.15
N ALA A 138 -1.79 11.43 -6.42
CA ALA A 138 -1.29 10.63 -7.52
C ALA A 138 0.19 10.30 -7.28
N THR A 139 0.51 9.01 -7.26
CA THR A 139 1.88 8.53 -7.08
C THR A 139 2.65 8.68 -8.39
N ALA A 140 3.80 9.34 -8.34
CA ALA A 140 4.75 9.31 -9.44
C ALA A 140 5.37 7.91 -9.53
N VAL A 141 5.01 7.17 -10.57
CA VAL A 141 5.44 5.77 -10.73
C VAL A 141 6.47 5.64 -11.85
N PRO A 142 7.44 4.70 -11.73
CA PRO A 142 8.33 4.34 -12.82
C PRO A 142 7.57 3.84 -14.07
N GLU A 143 8.24 3.80 -15.21
CA GLU A 143 7.68 3.19 -16.41
C GLU A 143 7.23 1.74 -16.17
N ARG A 144 6.19 1.31 -16.89
CA ARG A 144 5.59 -0.04 -16.78
C ARG A 144 5.09 -0.39 -15.37
N THR A 145 4.56 0.62 -14.67
CA THR A 145 3.87 0.42 -13.41
C THR A 145 2.37 0.52 -13.61
N VAL A 146 1.63 -0.46 -13.08
CA VAL A 146 0.17 -0.42 -12.96
C VAL A 146 -0.17 -0.24 -11.49
N ALA A 147 -0.91 0.82 -11.16
CA ALA A 147 -1.23 1.17 -9.79
C ALA A 147 -2.74 1.20 -9.54
N ILE A 148 -3.15 0.72 -8.38
CA ILE A 148 -4.51 0.86 -7.87
C ILE A 148 -4.48 1.33 -6.41
N SER A 149 -5.41 2.22 -6.06
CA SER A 149 -5.67 2.64 -4.68
C SER A 149 -7.10 2.26 -4.28
N SER A 150 -7.30 1.94 -3.01
CA SER A 150 -8.61 1.59 -2.45
C SER A 150 -9.61 2.75 -2.44
N ALA A 151 -9.13 3.99 -2.57
CA ALA A 151 -9.97 5.18 -2.68
C ALA A 151 -9.53 6.07 -3.84
N SER A 152 -10.43 6.96 -4.26
CA SER A 152 -10.09 8.02 -5.21
C SER A 152 -9.02 8.94 -4.64
N LEU A 153 -8.22 9.57 -5.53
CA LEU A 153 -7.19 10.53 -5.15
C LEU A 153 -7.81 11.66 -4.30
N ASP A 154 -7.04 12.13 -3.34
CA ASP A 154 -7.42 13.20 -2.41
C ASP A 154 -8.73 12.92 -1.63
N LYS A 155 -9.13 11.66 -1.53
CA LYS A 155 -10.25 11.21 -0.70
C LYS A 155 -9.78 10.19 0.33
N ALA A 156 -10.36 10.25 1.52
CA ALA A 156 -10.19 9.26 2.57
C ALA A 156 -11.51 8.50 2.77
N HIS A 157 -11.41 7.25 3.17
CA HIS A 157 -12.56 6.45 3.59
C HIS A 157 -12.39 5.97 5.03
N ASP A 158 -13.49 5.65 5.68
CA ASP A 158 -13.47 5.02 7.01
C ASP A 158 -13.28 3.51 6.85
N ASP A 159 -12.50 2.93 7.75
CA ASP A 159 -12.31 1.48 7.79
C ASP A 159 -13.56 0.84 8.39
N VAL A 160 -14.40 0.26 7.54
CA VAL A 160 -15.57 -0.50 7.98
C VAL A 160 -15.10 -1.92 8.29
N ASP A 161 -15.47 -2.45 9.46
CA ASP A 161 -15.09 -3.80 9.85
C ASP A 161 -15.81 -4.85 8.98
N ALA A 162 -15.23 -5.12 7.82
CA ALA A 162 -15.63 -6.17 6.89
C ALA A 162 -14.48 -7.18 6.75
N ASN A 163 -14.77 -8.43 6.51
CA ASN A 163 -13.76 -9.48 6.41
C ASN A 163 -13.96 -10.34 5.15
N PRO A 164 -13.18 -10.16 4.08
CA PRO A 164 -12.20 -9.07 3.83
C PRO A 164 -12.88 -7.70 3.66
N SER A 165 -12.08 -6.62 3.56
CA SER A 165 -12.60 -5.30 3.18
C SER A 165 -13.28 -5.35 1.82
N MET A 166 -14.16 -4.38 1.54
CA MET A 166 -14.86 -4.32 0.25
C MET A 166 -13.86 -4.26 -0.91
N PHE A 167 -12.84 -3.43 -0.81
CA PHE A 167 -11.80 -3.33 -1.82
C PHE A 167 -11.08 -4.67 -2.04
N MET A 168 -10.65 -5.34 -0.97
CA MET A 168 -9.96 -6.62 -1.06
C MET A 168 -10.90 -7.71 -1.59
N SER A 169 -12.17 -7.71 -1.20
CA SER A 169 -13.16 -8.67 -1.69
C SER A 169 -13.32 -8.58 -3.21
N GLU A 170 -13.46 -7.37 -3.75
CA GLU A 170 -13.58 -7.18 -5.19
C GLU A 170 -12.28 -7.50 -5.93
N LEU A 171 -11.12 -7.14 -5.36
CA LEU A 171 -9.83 -7.48 -5.95
C LEU A 171 -9.62 -9.00 -6.05
N LEU A 172 -9.85 -9.74 -4.97
CA LEU A 172 -9.71 -11.20 -4.95
C LEU A 172 -10.72 -11.90 -5.86
N LYS A 173 -11.95 -11.39 -5.96
CA LYS A 173 -12.97 -11.88 -6.89
C LYS A 173 -12.49 -11.76 -8.34
N GLU A 174 -11.93 -10.62 -8.71
CA GLU A 174 -11.43 -10.40 -10.09
C GLU A 174 -10.14 -11.19 -10.39
N MET A 175 -9.27 -11.40 -9.40
CA MET A 175 -8.10 -12.29 -9.55
C MET A 175 -8.51 -13.73 -9.78
N ARG A 176 -9.55 -14.23 -9.09
CA ARG A 176 -10.07 -15.61 -9.19
C ARG A 176 -10.94 -15.84 -10.41
N ALA A 177 -11.33 -14.81 -11.13
CA ALA A 177 -12.23 -14.95 -12.27
C ALA A 177 -11.59 -15.84 -13.35
N PRO A 178 -12.32 -16.85 -13.91
CA PRO A 178 -11.79 -17.83 -14.85
C PRO A 178 -11.63 -17.23 -16.25
N ARG A 179 -10.87 -16.17 -16.40
CA ARG A 179 -10.60 -15.48 -17.66
C ARG A 179 -9.15 -15.03 -17.70
N GLN A 180 -8.54 -15.14 -18.86
CA GLN A 180 -7.24 -14.53 -19.10
C GLN A 180 -7.41 -13.01 -19.08
N SER A 181 -6.85 -12.36 -18.06
CA SER A 181 -6.93 -10.92 -17.87
C SER A 181 -5.55 -10.36 -17.56
N THR A 182 -5.28 -9.17 -18.08
CA THR A 182 -4.08 -8.43 -17.67
C THR A 182 -4.29 -7.84 -16.27
N ALA A 183 -3.20 -7.53 -15.56
CA ALA A 183 -3.28 -6.87 -14.25
C ALA A 183 -4.07 -5.55 -14.32
N GLU A 184 -3.92 -4.78 -15.41
CA GLU A 184 -4.69 -3.56 -15.66
C GLU A 184 -6.20 -3.82 -15.70
N GLN A 185 -6.61 -4.89 -16.40
CA GLN A 185 -8.03 -5.26 -16.49
C GLN A 185 -8.58 -5.73 -15.14
N VAL A 186 -7.80 -6.49 -14.38
CA VAL A 186 -8.16 -6.91 -13.02
C VAL A 186 -8.33 -5.69 -12.12
N PHE A 187 -7.37 -4.77 -12.12
CA PHE A 187 -7.42 -3.56 -11.31
C PHE A 187 -8.57 -2.64 -11.71
N LEU A 188 -8.83 -2.46 -13.01
CA LEU A 188 -9.93 -1.65 -13.49
C LEU A 188 -11.29 -2.22 -13.04
N ARG A 189 -11.48 -3.54 -13.11
CA ARG A 189 -12.73 -4.17 -12.68
C ARG A 189 -12.89 -4.14 -11.17
N ALA A 190 -11.85 -4.42 -10.41
CA ALA A 190 -11.87 -4.30 -8.96
C ALA A 190 -12.26 -2.88 -8.52
N ARG A 191 -11.70 -1.84 -9.16
CA ARG A 191 -12.07 -0.45 -8.89
C ARG A 191 -13.53 -0.13 -9.19
N ASN A 192 -14.09 -0.70 -10.26
CA ASN A 192 -15.48 -0.45 -10.64
C ASN A 192 -16.48 -1.22 -9.78
N GLY A 193 -16.03 -2.21 -9.02
CA GLY A 193 -16.85 -2.99 -8.07
C GLY A 193 -16.91 -2.39 -6.66
N VAL A 194 -16.09 -1.39 -6.35
CA VAL A 194 -16.06 -0.65 -5.08
C VAL A 194 -16.77 0.69 -5.23
#